data_bc4ef7c8b30338e00912d0db35e0f48e
#
_entry.id   bc4ef7c8b30338e00912d0db35e0f48e
#
_cell.length_a   1.000
_cell.length_b   1.000
_cell.length_c   1.000
_cell.angle_alpha   90.00
_cell.angle_beta   90.00
_cell.angle_gamma   90.00
#
_symmetry.space_group_name_H-M   'P 1'
#
loop_
_entity.id
_entity.type
_entity.pdbx_description
1 polymer ?
#
loop_
_entity_poly.entity_id
_entity_poly.type
_entity_poly.pdbx_seq_one_letter_code
_entity_poly.pdbx_strand_id
1 'polypeptide(L)'
;PEYKAVNPKSKVPFLVRDDGSTISEFPVIAWWLGKTFPAANLLPGGAEGELRALEAMDYICGTVHPQGFTRQFRPSRFTHRPEDEPRVIEQGRELARGYFDVIAAGWPQGSTWWLPFGYSVADAALFFVEWWASTRSKIDLPGPLAAHYAAMMARPAVKRALTREGFPA
;
A
#
# COMPACT_ATOMS: atom_id res chain seq x y z
N PRO A 1 15.22 8.36 -19.68
CA PRO A 1 15.73 7.44 -20.70
C PRO A 1 16.36 6.18 -20.10
N GLU A 2 17.25 6.33 -19.10
CA GLU A 2 18.01 5.21 -18.52
C GLU A 2 17.12 4.21 -17.77
N TYR A 3 16.20 4.67 -16.92
CA TYR A 3 15.31 3.76 -16.17
C TYR A 3 14.38 2.95 -17.10
N LYS A 4 13.95 3.53 -18.22
CA LYS A 4 13.10 2.84 -19.20
C LYS A 4 13.82 1.68 -19.89
N ALA A 5 15.15 1.75 -20.01
CA ALA A 5 15.94 0.66 -20.54
C ALA A 5 16.01 -0.54 -19.58
N VAL A 6 15.98 -0.27 -18.28
CA VAL A 6 15.97 -1.30 -17.23
C VAL A 6 14.56 -1.85 -16.99
N ASN A 7 13.57 -0.96 -16.94
CA ASN A 7 12.15 -1.32 -16.76
C ASN A 7 11.28 -0.66 -17.85
N PRO A 8 10.92 -1.39 -18.90
CA PRO A 8 10.07 -0.85 -19.99
C PRO A 8 8.72 -0.32 -19.53
N LYS A 9 8.15 -0.85 -18.44
CA LYS A 9 6.90 -0.36 -17.83
C LYS A 9 7.07 1.04 -17.23
N SER A 10 8.30 1.47 -16.92
CA SER A 10 8.61 2.76 -16.27
C SER A 10 7.82 2.98 -14.97
N LYS A 11 7.61 1.91 -14.20
CA LYS A 11 6.90 1.89 -12.93
C LYS A 11 7.80 1.42 -11.80
N VAL A 12 7.48 1.84 -10.58
CA VAL A 12 8.09 1.35 -9.34
C VAL A 12 7.00 0.69 -8.50
N PRO A 13 7.34 -0.31 -7.66
CA PRO A 13 8.68 -0.86 -7.43
C PRO A 13 9.15 -1.79 -8.56
N PHE A 14 10.46 -1.96 -8.66
CA PHE A 14 11.13 -2.86 -9.58
C PHE A 14 12.35 -3.46 -8.88
N LEU A 15 12.45 -4.77 -8.86
CA LEU A 15 13.51 -5.52 -8.20
C LEU A 15 14.41 -6.20 -9.23
N VAL A 16 15.71 -5.99 -9.12
CA VAL A 16 16.73 -6.76 -9.83
C VAL A 16 17.35 -7.74 -8.83
N ARG A 17 17.31 -9.03 -9.14
CA ARG A 17 17.88 -10.10 -8.30
C ARG A 17 19.38 -10.28 -8.59
N ASP A 18 20.08 -11.00 -7.70
CA ASP A 18 21.53 -11.21 -7.83
C ASP A 18 21.92 -11.97 -9.12
N ASP A 19 21.00 -12.81 -9.64
CA ASP A 19 21.18 -13.51 -10.91
C ASP A 19 20.88 -12.66 -12.16
N GLY A 20 20.59 -11.36 -11.96
CA GLY A 20 20.25 -10.40 -13.03
C GLY A 20 18.79 -10.48 -13.49
N SER A 21 18.00 -11.45 -13.04
CA SER A 21 16.59 -11.51 -13.38
C SER A 21 15.78 -10.45 -12.63
N THR A 22 14.60 -10.10 -13.16
CA THR A 22 13.84 -8.96 -12.66
C THR A 22 12.42 -9.33 -12.27
N ILE A 23 11.89 -8.65 -11.26
CA ILE A 23 10.50 -8.76 -10.83
C ILE A 23 9.91 -7.35 -10.73
N SER A 24 8.70 -7.17 -11.23
CA SER A 24 7.92 -5.93 -11.08
C SER A 24 6.59 -6.21 -10.40
N GLU A 25 5.87 -5.16 -10.03
CA GLU A 25 4.61 -5.15 -9.29
C GLU A 25 4.81 -5.46 -7.78
N PHE A 26 4.31 -4.54 -6.95
CA PHE A 26 4.49 -4.63 -5.51
C PHE A 26 3.99 -5.97 -4.92
N PRO A 27 2.79 -6.49 -5.23
CA PRO A 27 2.32 -7.74 -4.65
C PRO A 27 3.22 -8.94 -4.98
N VAL A 28 3.76 -8.95 -6.21
CA VAL A 28 4.65 -10.04 -6.66
C VAL A 28 6.00 -9.97 -5.96
N ILE A 29 6.58 -8.76 -5.84
CA ILE A 29 7.84 -8.56 -5.11
C ILE A 29 7.67 -8.91 -3.63
N ALA A 30 6.59 -8.45 -3.00
CA ALA A 30 6.30 -8.72 -1.59
C ALA A 30 6.11 -10.22 -1.32
N TRP A 31 5.37 -10.91 -2.18
CA TRP A 31 5.19 -12.36 -2.09
C TRP A 31 6.53 -13.10 -2.27
N TRP A 32 7.32 -12.72 -3.28
CA TRP A 32 8.65 -13.31 -3.49
C TRP A 32 9.56 -13.11 -2.29
N LEU A 33 9.60 -11.92 -1.70
CA LEU A 33 10.37 -11.65 -0.48
C LEU A 33 9.93 -12.54 0.68
N GLY A 34 8.64 -12.72 0.89
CA GLY A 34 8.11 -13.58 1.94
C GLY A 34 8.46 -15.06 1.75
N LYS A 35 8.50 -15.53 0.51
CA LYS A 35 8.90 -16.91 0.17
C LYS A 35 10.41 -17.11 0.27
N THR A 36 11.18 -16.11 -0.11
CA THR A 36 12.66 -16.19 -0.09
C THR A 36 13.23 -16.06 1.33
N PHE A 37 12.56 -15.27 2.18
CA PHE A 37 13.01 -14.98 3.54
C PHE A 37 11.95 -15.39 4.58
N PRO A 38 11.65 -16.69 4.74
CA PRO A 38 10.56 -17.16 5.62
C PRO A 38 10.75 -16.77 7.08
N ALA A 39 11.98 -16.65 7.56
CA ALA A 39 12.29 -16.21 8.93
C ALA A 39 11.84 -14.75 9.21
N ALA A 40 11.61 -13.95 8.17
CA ALA A 40 11.12 -12.59 8.33
C ALA A 40 9.60 -12.50 8.59
N ASN A 41 8.88 -13.62 8.51
CA ASN A 41 7.43 -13.73 8.74
C ASN A 41 6.62 -12.66 7.97
N LEU A 42 6.95 -12.48 6.69
CA LEU A 42 6.29 -11.48 5.83
C LEU A 42 4.98 -12.00 5.23
N LEU A 43 4.79 -13.32 5.15
CA LEU A 43 3.56 -13.95 4.69
C LEU A 43 2.94 -14.77 5.82
N PRO A 44 1.61 -14.79 5.93
CA PRO A 44 0.93 -15.72 6.82
C PRO A 44 1.22 -17.18 6.41
N GLY A 45 1.22 -18.08 7.38
CA GLY A 45 1.39 -19.52 7.11
C GLY A 45 0.16 -20.12 6.42
N GLY A 46 0.44 -21.15 5.57
CA GLY A 46 -0.59 -21.91 4.88
C GLY A 46 -1.20 -21.21 3.66
N ALA A 47 -1.82 -21.99 2.80
CA ALA A 47 -2.37 -21.52 1.52
C ALA A 47 -3.46 -20.43 1.70
N GLU A 48 -4.33 -20.60 2.70
CA GLU A 48 -5.39 -19.62 2.99
C GLU A 48 -4.80 -18.28 3.46
N GLY A 49 -3.82 -18.30 4.36
CA GLY A 49 -3.16 -17.09 4.82
C GLY A 49 -2.44 -16.35 3.69
N GLU A 50 -1.75 -17.07 2.82
CA GLU A 50 -1.10 -16.49 1.64
C GLU A 50 -2.13 -15.91 0.66
N LEU A 51 -3.24 -16.60 0.43
CA LEU A 51 -4.34 -16.12 -0.43
C LEU A 51 -4.92 -14.80 0.10
N ARG A 52 -5.20 -14.71 1.41
CA ARG A 52 -5.70 -13.48 2.03
C ARG A 52 -4.70 -12.33 1.96
N ALA A 53 -3.42 -12.61 2.11
CA ALA A 53 -2.39 -11.58 1.94
C ALA A 53 -2.32 -11.06 0.50
N LEU A 54 -2.44 -11.95 -0.50
CA LEU A 54 -2.49 -11.55 -1.91
C LEU A 54 -3.72 -10.73 -2.23
N GLU A 55 -4.92 -11.17 -1.79
CA GLU A 55 -6.18 -10.46 -1.96
C GLU A 55 -6.10 -9.04 -1.36
N ALA A 56 -5.59 -8.92 -0.14
CA ALA A 56 -5.41 -7.65 0.54
C ALA A 56 -4.44 -6.72 -0.22
N MET A 57 -3.30 -7.22 -0.66
CA MET A 57 -2.34 -6.44 -1.45
C MET A 57 -2.92 -5.99 -2.79
N ASP A 58 -3.65 -6.89 -3.49
CA ASP A 58 -4.29 -6.55 -4.76
C ASP A 58 -5.39 -5.51 -4.57
N TYR A 59 -6.19 -5.61 -3.51
CA TYR A 59 -7.19 -4.59 -3.19
C TYR A 59 -6.56 -3.20 -2.99
N ILE A 60 -5.44 -3.11 -2.28
CA ILE A 60 -4.71 -1.84 -2.14
C ILE A 60 -4.16 -1.37 -3.49
N CYS A 61 -3.45 -2.21 -4.23
CA CYS A 61 -2.73 -1.83 -5.45
C CYS A 61 -3.66 -1.65 -6.66
N GLY A 62 -4.69 -2.48 -6.77
CA GLY A 62 -5.63 -2.50 -7.89
C GLY A 62 -6.84 -1.59 -7.71
N THR A 63 -7.23 -1.29 -6.47
CA THR A 63 -8.45 -0.52 -6.18
C THR A 63 -8.16 0.76 -5.39
N VAL A 64 -7.73 0.63 -4.14
CA VAL A 64 -7.62 1.79 -3.22
C VAL A 64 -6.64 2.84 -3.75
N HIS A 65 -5.43 2.42 -4.10
CA HIS A 65 -4.40 3.29 -4.62
C HIS A 65 -4.80 3.98 -5.95
N PRO A 66 -5.21 3.26 -7.02
CA PRO A 66 -5.51 3.91 -8.29
C PRO A 66 -6.80 4.73 -8.24
N GLN A 67 -7.85 4.26 -7.59
CA GLN A 67 -9.14 4.93 -7.58
C GLN A 67 -9.21 6.05 -6.53
N GLY A 68 -8.64 5.84 -5.36
CA GLY A 68 -8.64 6.85 -4.30
C GLY A 68 -7.53 7.88 -4.48
N PHE A 69 -6.28 7.45 -4.53
CA PHE A 69 -5.13 8.34 -4.42
C PHE A 69 -4.59 8.84 -5.76
N THR A 70 -4.62 8.03 -6.83
CA THR A 70 -4.19 8.53 -8.13
C THR A 70 -5.10 9.64 -8.63
N ARG A 71 -6.42 9.60 -8.35
CA ARG A 71 -7.33 10.71 -8.64
C ARG A 71 -6.92 12.00 -7.95
N GLN A 72 -6.48 11.91 -6.70
CA GLN A 72 -6.07 13.07 -5.93
C GLN A 72 -4.74 13.66 -6.40
N PHE A 73 -3.77 12.81 -6.72
CA PHE A 73 -2.40 13.27 -7.00
C PHE A 73 -2.10 13.46 -8.48
N ARG A 74 -2.94 12.91 -9.35
CA ARG A 74 -2.82 12.98 -10.82
C ARG A 74 -4.20 13.07 -11.48
N PRO A 75 -5.01 14.11 -11.17
CA PRO A 75 -6.38 14.23 -11.65
C PRO A 75 -6.46 14.29 -13.18
N SER A 76 -5.45 14.85 -13.85
CA SER A 76 -5.37 14.91 -15.32
C SER A 76 -5.37 13.56 -16.04
N ARG A 77 -5.21 12.43 -15.31
CA ARG A 77 -5.38 11.09 -15.87
C ARG A 77 -6.86 10.66 -16.00
N PHE A 78 -7.76 11.39 -15.33
CA PHE A 78 -9.19 11.06 -15.23
C PHE A 78 -10.09 12.09 -15.91
N THR A 79 -9.53 13.23 -16.32
CA THR A 79 -10.21 14.24 -17.11
C THR A 79 -9.24 14.91 -18.06
N HIS A 80 -9.74 15.34 -19.22
CA HIS A 80 -8.98 16.17 -20.17
C HIS A 80 -9.27 17.67 -19.99
N ARG A 81 -10.17 18.02 -19.07
CA ARG A 81 -10.60 19.38 -18.79
C ARG A 81 -10.04 19.82 -17.45
N PRO A 82 -9.10 20.79 -17.43
CA PRO A 82 -8.48 21.26 -16.19
C PRO A 82 -9.49 21.76 -15.16
N GLU A 83 -10.59 22.35 -15.61
CA GLU A 83 -11.68 22.84 -14.75
C GLU A 83 -12.40 21.73 -13.96
N ASP A 84 -12.33 20.47 -14.42
CA ASP A 84 -12.92 19.31 -13.74
C ASP A 84 -11.96 18.66 -12.71
N GLU A 85 -10.68 19.02 -12.71
CA GLU A 85 -9.70 18.42 -11.80
C GLU A 85 -10.07 18.52 -10.31
N PRO A 86 -10.60 19.65 -9.80
CA PRO A 86 -11.02 19.73 -8.40
C PRO A 86 -12.10 18.70 -8.04
N ARG A 87 -13.04 18.43 -8.97
CA ARG A 87 -14.08 17.42 -8.79
C ARG A 87 -13.50 16.01 -8.76
N VAL A 88 -12.55 15.73 -9.65
CA VAL A 88 -11.84 14.43 -9.67
C VAL A 88 -11.09 14.21 -8.37
N ILE A 89 -10.42 15.23 -7.82
CA ILE A 89 -9.72 15.17 -6.54
C ILE A 89 -10.68 14.84 -5.41
N GLU A 90 -11.81 15.55 -5.32
CA GLU A 90 -12.78 15.29 -4.23
C GLU A 90 -13.41 13.90 -4.36
N GLN A 91 -13.77 13.47 -5.57
CA GLN A 91 -14.21 12.10 -5.81
C GLN A 91 -13.17 11.08 -5.34
N GLY A 92 -11.89 11.33 -5.57
CA GLY A 92 -10.81 10.47 -5.08
C GLY A 92 -10.74 10.39 -3.54
N ARG A 93 -11.01 11.51 -2.85
CA ARG A 93 -11.09 11.54 -1.37
C ARG A 93 -12.28 10.75 -0.85
N GLU A 94 -13.46 10.93 -1.45
CA GLU A 94 -14.68 10.20 -1.08
C GLU A 94 -14.48 8.68 -1.25
N LEU A 95 -13.91 8.26 -2.39
CA LEU A 95 -13.60 6.87 -2.64
C LEU A 95 -12.60 6.31 -1.62
N ALA A 96 -11.55 7.05 -1.30
CA ALA A 96 -10.56 6.60 -0.30
C ALA A 96 -11.19 6.42 1.08
N ARG A 97 -12.07 7.33 1.53
CA ARG A 97 -12.84 7.17 2.78
C ARG A 97 -13.69 5.90 2.75
N GLY A 98 -14.47 5.70 1.69
CA GLY A 98 -15.32 4.51 1.55
C GLY A 98 -14.52 3.20 1.56
N TYR A 99 -13.34 3.16 0.95
CA TYR A 99 -12.47 1.99 1.00
C TYR A 99 -11.91 1.74 2.40
N PHE A 100 -11.54 2.78 3.14
CA PHE A 100 -11.11 2.64 4.52
C PHE A 100 -12.25 2.15 5.43
N ASP A 101 -13.47 2.61 5.20
CA ASP A 101 -14.64 2.13 5.93
C ASP A 101 -14.89 0.63 5.68
N VAL A 102 -14.73 0.17 4.43
CA VAL A 102 -14.83 -1.27 4.08
C VAL A 102 -13.75 -2.08 4.80
N ILE A 103 -12.50 -1.60 4.81
CA ILE A 103 -11.39 -2.28 5.51
C ILE A 103 -11.67 -2.30 7.02
N ALA A 104 -12.12 -1.19 7.59
CA ALA A 104 -12.43 -1.09 9.02
C ALA A 104 -13.57 -2.02 9.44
N ALA A 105 -14.61 -2.14 8.62
CA ALA A 105 -15.75 -3.02 8.89
C ALA A 105 -15.37 -4.51 8.92
N GLY A 106 -14.36 -4.90 8.14
CA GLY A 106 -13.81 -6.27 8.11
C GLY A 106 -12.64 -6.49 9.08
N TRP A 107 -12.30 -5.52 9.94
CA TRP A 107 -11.14 -5.63 10.82
C TRP A 107 -11.29 -6.75 11.85
N PRO A 108 -10.29 -7.64 12.02
CA PRO A 108 -10.37 -8.71 12.99
C PRO A 108 -10.45 -8.16 14.42
N GLN A 109 -11.42 -8.63 15.19
CA GLN A 109 -11.64 -8.13 16.55
C GLN A 109 -10.40 -8.30 17.43
N GLY A 110 -9.95 -7.24 18.07
CA GLY A 110 -8.79 -7.24 18.98
C GLY A 110 -7.42 -7.36 18.28
N SER A 111 -7.39 -7.40 16.95
CA SER A 111 -6.13 -7.47 16.20
C SER A 111 -5.52 -6.08 16.02
N THR A 112 -4.19 -6.01 16.15
CA THR A 112 -3.40 -4.85 15.72
C THR A 112 -3.20 -4.84 14.20
N TRP A 113 -3.27 -6.00 13.55
CA TRP A 113 -2.94 -6.22 12.15
C TRP A 113 -4.18 -6.49 11.31
N TRP A 114 -4.11 -6.14 10.03
CA TRP A 114 -5.24 -6.23 9.11
C TRP A 114 -5.74 -7.67 8.91
N LEU A 115 -4.82 -8.64 8.91
CA LEU A 115 -5.21 -10.04 8.80
C LEU A 115 -5.15 -10.75 10.16
N PRO A 116 -6.00 -11.76 10.40
CA PRO A 116 -6.05 -12.47 11.69
C PRO A 116 -4.82 -13.36 11.97
N PHE A 117 -3.84 -13.33 11.08
CA PHE A 117 -2.63 -14.16 11.14
C PHE A 117 -1.41 -13.43 11.73
N GLY A 118 -1.57 -12.19 12.19
CA GLY A 118 -0.47 -11.33 12.62
C GLY A 118 0.05 -10.43 11.50
N TYR A 119 1.18 -9.75 11.75
CA TYR A 119 1.80 -8.87 10.77
C TYR A 119 2.18 -9.60 9.48
N SER A 120 1.92 -8.95 8.35
CA SER A 120 2.28 -9.43 7.02
C SER A 120 2.59 -8.30 6.05
N VAL A 121 2.94 -8.64 4.80
CA VAL A 121 3.12 -7.65 3.72
C VAL A 121 1.82 -6.91 3.37
N ALA A 122 0.65 -7.45 3.73
CA ALA A 122 -0.62 -6.76 3.59
C ALA A 122 -0.67 -5.48 4.43
N ASP A 123 -0.11 -5.51 5.65
CA ASP A 123 -0.01 -4.34 6.52
C ASP A 123 0.94 -3.28 5.95
N ALA A 124 2.00 -3.70 5.28
CA ALA A 124 2.90 -2.76 4.59
C ALA A 124 2.19 -2.07 3.39
N ALA A 125 1.35 -2.80 2.64
CA ALA A 125 0.55 -2.24 1.57
C ALA A 125 -0.48 -1.23 2.10
N LEU A 126 -1.19 -1.59 3.18
CA LEU A 126 -2.17 -0.72 3.81
C LEU A 126 -1.52 0.55 4.38
N PHE A 127 -0.39 0.40 5.10
CA PHE A 127 0.34 1.52 5.67
C PHE A 127 0.70 2.59 4.63
N PHE A 128 1.05 2.20 3.43
CA PHE A 128 1.40 3.14 2.37
C PHE A 128 0.26 4.10 2.03
N VAL A 129 -0.97 3.61 1.92
CA VAL A 129 -2.14 4.45 1.65
C VAL A 129 -2.63 5.19 2.89
N GLU A 130 -2.49 4.61 4.09
CA GLU A 130 -2.74 5.31 5.35
C GLU A 130 -1.79 6.51 5.55
N TRP A 131 -0.51 6.30 5.24
CA TRP A 131 0.48 7.38 5.30
C TRP A 131 0.13 8.52 4.35
N TRP A 132 -0.33 8.22 3.13
CA TRP A 132 -0.82 9.23 2.21
C TRP A 132 -2.09 9.91 2.70
N ALA A 133 -3.02 9.16 3.25
CA ALA A 133 -4.24 9.70 3.85
C ALA A 133 -3.92 10.74 4.92
N SER A 134 -3.07 10.38 5.86
CA SER A 134 -2.71 11.24 7.00
C SER A 134 -1.85 12.43 6.61
N THR A 135 -0.81 12.22 5.77
CA THR A 135 0.20 13.25 5.52
C THR A 135 -0.15 14.18 4.35
N ARG A 136 -0.74 13.64 3.28
CA ARG A 136 -0.96 14.36 2.02
C ARG A 136 -2.42 14.73 1.77
N SER A 137 -3.33 13.80 1.99
CA SER A 137 -4.76 13.96 1.67
C SER A 137 -5.57 14.57 2.81
N LYS A 138 -5.06 14.52 4.04
CA LYS A 138 -5.76 14.96 5.26
C LYS A 138 -7.11 14.26 5.41
N ILE A 139 -7.10 12.95 5.23
CA ILE A 139 -8.24 12.06 5.45
C ILE A 139 -8.06 11.41 6.81
N ASP A 140 -9.05 11.53 7.67
CA ASP A 140 -9.09 10.86 8.96
C ASP A 140 -9.25 9.35 8.76
N LEU A 141 -8.45 8.58 9.49
CA LEU A 141 -8.51 7.13 9.45
C LEU A 141 -9.56 6.62 10.44
N PRO A 142 -10.41 5.65 10.07
CA PRO A 142 -11.28 4.93 11.02
C PRO A 142 -10.48 4.32 12.17
N GLY A 143 -11.11 4.16 13.34
CA GLY A 143 -10.43 3.75 14.58
C GLY A 143 -9.44 2.59 14.45
N PRO A 144 -9.81 1.43 13.85
CA PRO A 144 -8.89 0.31 13.66
C PRO A 144 -7.67 0.68 12.80
N LEU A 145 -7.87 1.45 11.72
CA LEU A 145 -6.80 1.89 10.84
C LEU A 145 -5.90 2.95 11.51
N ALA A 146 -6.47 3.83 12.33
CA ALA A 146 -5.66 4.78 13.10
C ALA A 146 -4.74 4.07 14.10
N ALA A 147 -5.24 3.02 14.77
CA ALA A 147 -4.45 2.18 15.66
C ALA A 147 -3.36 1.40 14.90
N HIS A 148 -3.71 0.83 13.74
CA HIS A 148 -2.76 0.15 12.84
C HIS A 148 -1.67 1.10 12.37
N TYR A 149 -2.04 2.29 11.89
CA TYR A 149 -1.08 3.32 11.45
C TYR A 149 -0.09 3.68 12.55
N ALA A 150 -0.57 3.89 13.79
CA ALA A 150 0.30 4.16 14.93
C ALA A 150 1.25 2.99 15.22
N ALA A 151 0.75 1.74 15.17
CA ALA A 151 1.57 0.55 15.35
C ALA A 151 2.63 0.41 14.24
N MET A 152 2.27 0.70 12.99
CA MET A 152 3.21 0.70 11.87
C MET A 152 4.29 1.77 12.03
N MET A 153 3.93 3.00 12.39
CA MET A 153 4.88 4.09 12.65
C MET A 153 5.86 3.75 13.79
N ALA A 154 5.45 2.96 14.77
CA ALA A 154 6.32 2.51 15.86
C ALA A 154 7.37 1.46 15.42
N ARG A 155 7.18 0.78 14.28
CA ARG A 155 8.08 -0.29 13.82
C ARG A 155 9.45 0.26 13.41
N PRO A 156 10.56 -0.32 13.91
CA PRO A 156 11.91 0.14 13.53
C PRO A 156 12.18 0.12 12.02
N ALA A 157 11.61 -0.86 11.30
CA ALA A 157 11.78 -0.96 9.84
C ALA A 157 11.08 0.19 9.11
N VAL A 158 9.89 0.61 9.56
CA VAL A 158 9.15 1.76 9.01
C VAL A 158 9.92 3.05 9.28
N LYS A 159 10.39 3.25 10.50
CA LYS A 159 11.22 4.42 10.85
C LYS A 159 12.45 4.53 9.96
N ARG A 160 13.19 3.41 9.78
CA ARG A 160 14.35 3.41 8.88
C ARG A 160 13.98 3.75 7.43
N ALA A 161 12.84 3.23 6.94
CA ALA A 161 12.39 3.52 5.59
C ALA A 161 12.04 5.01 5.42
N LEU A 162 11.24 5.56 6.33
CA LEU A 162 10.87 6.99 6.32
C LEU A 162 12.10 7.89 6.39
N THR A 163 13.06 7.59 7.29
CA THR A 163 14.31 8.36 7.38
C THR A 163 15.10 8.34 6.08
N ARG A 164 15.18 7.17 5.41
CA ARG A 164 15.87 7.07 4.10
C ARG A 164 15.18 7.86 3.00
N GLU A 165 13.87 7.96 3.06
CA GLU A 165 13.05 8.76 2.12
C GLU A 165 13.00 10.25 2.50
N GLY A 166 13.68 10.68 3.58
CA GLY A 166 13.73 12.08 4.02
C GLY A 166 12.46 12.54 4.75
N PHE A 167 11.65 11.61 5.26
CA PHE A 167 10.46 11.94 6.04
C PHE A 167 10.72 11.83 7.55
N PRO A 168 10.00 12.62 8.38
CA PRO A 168 10.02 12.45 9.83
C PRO A 168 9.55 11.05 10.23
N ALA A 169 10.26 10.41 11.16
CA ALA A 169 9.98 9.04 11.64
C ALA A 169 9.66 9.01 13.14
#